data_f468fbec219c9a123d50e5fd405d6b14
#
_entry.id   f468fbec219c9a123d50e5fd405d6b14
#
_cell.length_a   1.000
_cell.length_b   1.000
_cell.length_c   1.000
_cell.angle_alpha   90.00
_cell.angle_beta   90.00
_cell.angle_gamma   90.00
#
_symmetry.space_group_name_H-M   'P 1'
#
loop_
_entity.id
_entity.type
_entity.pdbx_description
1 polymer ?
#
loop_
_entity_poly.entity_id
_entity_poly.type
_entity_poly.pdbx_seq_one_letter_code
_entity_poly.pdbx_strand_id
1 'polypeptide(L)'
;MENSTIKSYEKGKLFRDVQVWPLSTELDYDGWLGNFSDDSDRAIAEHILDFFTYYSKKMVNQMLATSVGGAGRILKDHYTNWTHSHFKQKCIYSFIPGEIPNDSDSGHIFIRKIREIANIPQPQLVGFDELFNYLEHNSSNPIPVILVDDIVGSGLQCKTAWCAQIGGTNLSTLKVIAQKYNHKFVYAPLIINKVGFDLIKRDCPELFLSPAHIIGEEYNLFNENCICWNNDKILNEYPFGCLIIFYE
;
A
#
# COMPACT_ATOMS: atom_id res chain seq x y z
N MET A 1 30.58 -28.41 13.96
CA MET A 1 29.74 -27.34 14.51
C MET A 1 28.40 -27.53 13.85
N GLU A 2 27.45 -28.13 14.57
CA GLU A 2 26.07 -28.20 14.11
C GLU A 2 25.54 -26.76 14.01
N ASN A 3 25.21 -26.32 12.80
CA ASN A 3 24.44 -25.10 12.61
C ASN A 3 23.05 -25.34 13.21
N SER A 4 22.86 -24.94 14.47
CA SER A 4 21.55 -24.91 15.07
C SER A 4 20.75 -23.81 14.36
N THR A 5 20.03 -24.19 13.33
CA THR A 5 19.02 -23.31 12.72
C THR A 5 17.99 -23.03 13.81
N ILE A 6 17.91 -21.78 14.25
CA ILE A 6 16.87 -21.35 15.21
C ILE A 6 15.54 -21.65 14.54
N LYS A 7 14.70 -22.50 15.14
CA LYS A 7 13.39 -22.82 14.59
C LYS A 7 12.54 -21.54 14.52
N SER A 8 11.67 -21.45 13.53
CA SER A 8 10.78 -20.29 13.32
C SER A 8 9.99 -19.89 14.56
N TYR A 9 9.56 -20.89 15.35
CA TYR A 9 8.93 -20.70 16.65
C TYR A 9 9.83 -19.96 17.65
N GLU A 10 11.10 -20.32 17.74
CA GLU A 10 12.07 -19.67 18.65
C GLU A 10 12.36 -18.23 18.18
N LYS A 11 12.39 -18.00 16.86
CA LYS A 11 12.54 -16.67 16.25
C LYS A 11 11.35 -15.77 16.59
N GLY A 12 10.12 -16.25 16.42
CA GLY A 12 8.91 -15.51 16.79
C GLY A 12 8.87 -15.16 18.28
N LYS A 13 9.26 -16.10 19.14
CA LYS A 13 9.38 -15.87 20.58
C LYS A 13 10.44 -14.81 20.89
N LEU A 14 11.63 -14.92 20.28
CA LEU A 14 12.70 -13.93 20.44
C LEU A 14 12.23 -12.53 20.01
N PHE A 15 11.60 -12.41 18.84
CA PHE A 15 11.15 -11.12 18.34
C PHE A 15 10.09 -10.46 19.23
N ARG A 16 9.24 -11.24 19.85
CA ARG A 16 8.30 -10.78 20.86
C ARG A 16 9.02 -10.35 22.15
N ASP A 17 9.96 -11.17 22.65
CA ASP A 17 10.69 -10.90 23.87
C ASP A 17 11.55 -9.62 23.77
N VAL A 18 12.12 -9.36 22.59
CA VAL A 18 12.86 -8.11 22.28
C VAL A 18 11.99 -6.99 21.72
N GLN A 19 10.67 -7.16 21.68
CA GLN A 19 9.67 -6.17 21.25
C GLN A 19 9.82 -5.69 19.80
N VAL A 20 10.39 -6.50 18.93
CA VAL A 20 10.37 -6.29 17.47
C VAL A 20 9.00 -6.66 16.90
N TRP A 21 8.39 -7.73 17.42
CA TRP A 21 6.99 -8.06 17.21
C TRP A 21 6.15 -7.65 18.43
N PRO A 22 4.86 -7.34 18.26
CA PRO A 22 3.98 -7.01 19.36
C PRO A 22 3.67 -8.26 20.22
N LEU A 23 2.96 -8.02 21.32
CA LEU A 23 2.43 -9.10 22.15
C LEU A 23 1.47 -9.99 21.36
N SER A 24 1.30 -11.23 21.80
CA SER A 24 0.40 -12.21 21.18
C SER A 24 -1.07 -11.76 21.10
N THR A 25 -1.47 -10.77 21.88
CA THR A 25 -2.79 -10.14 21.80
C THR A 25 -3.00 -9.28 20.53
N GLU A 26 -1.91 -8.84 19.89
CA GLU A 26 -1.94 -8.05 18.66
C GLU A 26 -1.45 -8.85 17.45
N LEU A 27 -0.56 -9.82 17.65
CA LEU A 27 -0.02 -10.71 16.61
C LEU A 27 0.10 -12.13 17.17
N ASP A 28 -0.94 -12.92 16.98
CA ASP A 28 -1.00 -14.33 17.42
C ASP A 28 -0.49 -15.28 16.34
N TYR A 29 0.84 -15.35 16.18
CA TYR A 29 1.43 -16.29 15.22
C TYR A 29 1.28 -17.75 15.64
N ASP A 30 1.18 -18.04 16.95
CA ASP A 30 0.94 -19.40 17.46
C ASP A 30 -0.48 -19.86 17.07
N GLY A 31 -1.48 -18.98 17.24
CA GLY A 31 -2.85 -19.24 16.80
C GLY A 31 -2.94 -19.38 15.28
N TRP A 32 -2.18 -18.57 14.52
CA TRP A 32 -2.12 -18.72 13.07
C TRP A 32 -1.56 -20.07 12.66
N LEU A 33 -0.46 -20.52 13.24
CA LEU A 33 0.13 -21.85 13.02
C LEU A 33 -0.82 -22.98 13.45
N GLY A 34 -1.67 -22.73 14.46
CA GLY A 34 -2.68 -23.65 14.94
C GLY A 34 -3.78 -23.98 13.92
N ASN A 35 -3.95 -23.17 12.86
CA ASN A 35 -4.88 -23.45 11.77
C ASN A 35 -4.42 -24.61 10.86
N PHE A 36 -3.15 -24.98 10.91
CA PHE A 36 -2.57 -26.05 10.09
C PHE A 36 -2.52 -27.33 10.91
N SER A 37 -3.41 -28.28 10.60
CA SER A 37 -3.53 -29.56 11.31
C SER A 37 -2.62 -30.66 10.74
N ASP A 38 -2.22 -30.54 9.48
CA ASP A 38 -1.26 -31.43 8.82
C ASP A 38 0.17 -30.98 9.10
N ASP A 39 1.06 -31.95 9.42
CA ASP A 39 2.45 -31.63 9.77
C ASP A 39 3.24 -31.04 8.59
N SER A 40 2.94 -31.42 7.35
CA SER A 40 3.61 -30.89 6.17
C SER A 40 3.16 -29.45 5.89
N ASP A 41 1.86 -29.17 6.01
CA ASP A 41 1.31 -27.82 5.85
C ASP A 41 1.85 -26.88 6.94
N ARG A 42 1.91 -27.40 8.17
CA ARG A 42 2.46 -26.65 9.29
C ARG A 42 3.94 -26.32 9.08
N ALA A 43 4.75 -27.25 8.57
CA ALA A 43 6.16 -26.99 8.27
C ALA A 43 6.33 -25.91 7.18
N ILE A 44 5.48 -25.89 6.15
CA ILE A 44 5.45 -24.83 5.13
C ILE A 44 5.06 -23.50 5.77
N ALA A 45 4.03 -23.47 6.60
CA ALA A 45 3.58 -22.29 7.31
C ALA A 45 4.67 -21.72 8.23
N GLU A 46 5.37 -22.56 8.98
CA GLU A 46 6.52 -22.17 9.80
C GLU A 46 7.63 -21.55 8.94
N HIS A 47 7.90 -22.14 7.77
CA HIS A 47 8.88 -21.58 6.83
C HIS A 47 8.48 -20.20 6.30
N ILE A 48 7.20 -20.02 5.95
CA ILE A 48 6.67 -18.71 5.50
C ILE A 48 6.85 -17.65 6.59
N LEU A 49 6.65 -18.00 7.86
CA LEU A 49 6.87 -17.09 8.99
C LEU A 49 8.30 -16.56 9.09
N ASP A 50 9.29 -17.30 8.58
CA ASP A 50 10.68 -16.81 8.56
C ASP A 50 10.86 -15.56 7.68
N PHE A 51 9.97 -15.36 6.72
CA PHE A 51 9.95 -14.22 5.81
C PHE A 51 8.88 -13.18 6.15
N PHE A 52 8.09 -13.43 7.21
CA PHE A 52 7.05 -12.49 7.64
C PHE A 52 7.66 -11.19 8.16
N THR A 53 7.14 -10.07 7.68
CA THR A 53 7.52 -8.73 8.10
C THR A 53 6.35 -8.04 8.79
N TYR A 54 6.50 -7.72 10.07
CA TYR A 54 5.54 -6.93 10.81
C TYR A 54 5.84 -5.43 10.67
N TYR A 55 4.88 -4.68 10.15
CA TYR A 55 4.96 -3.22 10.06
C TYR A 55 4.33 -2.58 11.30
N SER A 56 5.16 -2.17 12.26
CA SER A 56 4.69 -1.48 13.45
C SER A 56 4.02 -0.15 13.13
N LYS A 57 3.16 0.35 14.03
CA LYS A 57 2.52 1.67 13.90
C LYS A 57 3.53 2.79 13.59
N LYS A 58 4.71 2.74 14.22
CA LYS A 58 5.79 3.70 13.98
C LYS A 58 6.33 3.60 12.55
N MET A 59 6.56 2.38 12.04
CA MET A 59 6.99 2.16 10.66
C MET A 59 5.95 2.65 9.66
N VAL A 60 4.68 2.28 9.85
CA VAL A 60 3.56 2.76 9.02
C VAL A 60 3.50 4.28 8.97
N ASN A 61 3.66 4.96 10.10
CA ASN A 61 3.68 6.43 10.14
C ASN A 61 4.87 7.02 9.39
N GLN A 62 6.05 6.41 9.49
CA GLN A 62 7.24 6.83 8.75
C GLN A 62 7.10 6.59 7.24
N MET A 63 6.52 5.46 6.85
CA MET A 63 6.24 5.15 5.44
C MET A 63 5.25 6.15 4.86
N LEU A 64 4.18 6.49 5.58
CA LEU A 64 3.21 7.51 5.15
C LEU A 64 3.89 8.89 4.99
N ALA A 65 4.72 9.29 5.94
CA ALA A 65 5.49 10.53 5.81
C ALA A 65 6.45 10.49 4.62
N THR A 66 7.03 9.33 4.31
CA THR A 66 7.95 9.14 3.18
C THR A 66 7.22 9.24 1.84
N SER A 67 6.07 8.56 1.68
CA SER A 67 5.29 8.58 0.44
C SER A 67 4.73 9.97 0.15
N VAL A 68 4.16 10.63 1.16
CA VAL A 68 3.66 12.01 1.05
C VAL A 68 4.80 13.01 0.80
N GLY A 69 5.94 12.86 1.48
CA GLY A 69 7.13 13.68 1.23
C GLY A 69 7.68 13.50 -0.19
N GLY A 70 7.64 12.27 -0.72
CA GLY A 70 7.96 11.96 -2.12
C GLY A 70 7.02 12.65 -3.10
N ALA A 71 5.71 12.61 -2.81
CA ALA A 71 4.70 13.33 -3.60
C ALA A 71 5.03 14.81 -3.72
N GLY A 72 5.50 15.45 -2.65
CA GLY A 72 5.91 16.84 -2.71
C GLY A 72 7.13 17.11 -3.56
N ARG A 73 8.08 16.20 -3.62
CA ARG A 73 9.20 16.32 -4.55
C ARG A 73 8.74 16.29 -6.01
N ILE A 74 7.80 15.40 -6.34
CA ILE A 74 7.20 15.33 -7.67
C ILE A 74 6.45 16.63 -7.98
N LEU A 75 5.59 17.09 -7.06
CA LEU A 75 4.80 18.30 -7.25
C LEU A 75 5.66 19.57 -7.43
N LYS A 76 6.83 19.62 -6.81
CA LYS A 76 7.80 20.72 -6.99
C LYS A 76 8.15 20.95 -8.46
N ASP A 77 8.23 19.91 -9.26
CA ASP A 77 8.59 19.99 -10.68
C ASP A 77 7.42 20.50 -11.56
N HIS A 78 6.21 20.53 -11.01
CA HIS A 78 4.99 20.92 -11.72
C HIS A 78 4.38 22.26 -11.28
N TYR A 79 4.85 22.82 -10.16
CA TYR A 79 4.33 24.09 -9.61
C TYR A 79 5.48 25.06 -9.34
N THR A 80 5.39 26.26 -9.93
CA THR A 80 6.36 27.34 -9.71
C THR A 80 6.34 27.77 -8.23
N ASN A 81 7.51 28.02 -7.67
CA ASN A 81 7.67 28.47 -6.28
C ASN A 81 7.08 27.53 -5.21
N TRP A 82 7.12 26.22 -5.48
CA TRP A 82 6.66 25.22 -4.51
C TRP A 82 7.47 25.27 -3.21
N THR A 83 6.79 25.38 -2.08
CA THR A 83 7.37 25.39 -0.74
C THR A 83 6.73 24.35 0.16
N HIS A 84 7.34 24.03 1.29
CA HIS A 84 6.77 23.09 2.26
C HIS A 84 5.39 23.54 2.78
N SER A 85 5.14 24.86 2.88
CA SER A 85 3.82 25.37 3.28
C SER A 85 2.69 25.01 2.30
N HIS A 86 3.01 24.81 1.02
CA HIS A 86 2.02 24.43 0.01
C HIS A 86 1.36 23.08 0.28
N PHE A 87 2.08 22.13 0.92
CA PHE A 87 1.48 20.89 1.38
C PHE A 87 0.28 21.13 2.30
N LYS A 88 0.44 22.05 3.25
CA LYS A 88 -0.58 22.37 4.26
C LYS A 88 -1.65 23.35 3.78
N GLN A 89 -1.43 24.03 2.68
CA GLN A 89 -2.29 25.13 2.24
C GLN A 89 -2.95 24.89 0.89
N LYS A 90 -2.37 24.09 0.01
CA LYS A 90 -2.81 23.94 -1.37
C LYS A 90 -3.09 22.50 -1.81
N CYS A 91 -2.44 21.51 -1.18
CA CYS A 91 -2.71 20.12 -1.52
C CYS A 91 -4.06 19.67 -0.98
N ILE A 92 -4.78 18.93 -1.81
CA ILE A 92 -5.92 18.14 -1.40
C ILE A 92 -5.46 16.71 -1.18
N TYR A 93 -5.93 16.11 -0.11
CA TYR A 93 -5.65 14.73 0.24
C TYR A 93 -6.92 13.91 0.13
N SER A 94 -6.83 12.80 -0.59
CA SER A 94 -7.90 11.83 -0.74
C SER A 94 -7.31 10.41 -0.72
N PHE A 95 -8.10 9.42 -1.03
CA PHE A 95 -7.70 8.01 -1.05
C PHE A 95 -8.33 7.29 -2.25
N ILE A 96 -7.87 6.10 -2.55
CA ILE A 96 -8.52 5.22 -3.53
C ILE A 96 -9.53 4.36 -2.75
N PRO A 97 -10.83 4.36 -3.12
CA PRO A 97 -11.85 3.55 -2.45
C PRO A 97 -11.62 2.05 -2.67
N GLY A 98 -12.11 1.22 -1.77
CA GLY A 98 -12.15 -0.22 -1.92
C GLY A 98 -12.97 -0.68 -3.14
N GLU A 99 -12.89 -1.96 -3.49
CA GLU A 99 -13.69 -2.53 -4.61
C GLU A 99 -15.20 -2.39 -4.36
N ILE A 100 -15.59 -2.52 -3.10
CA ILE A 100 -16.95 -2.22 -2.62
C ILE A 100 -16.79 -1.11 -1.57
N PRO A 101 -16.91 0.18 -1.99
CA PRO A 101 -16.69 1.29 -1.09
C PRO A 101 -17.56 1.23 0.16
N ASN A 102 -16.95 1.41 1.33
CA ASN A 102 -17.66 1.46 2.61
C ASN A 102 -16.89 2.33 3.61
N ASP A 103 -17.55 2.73 4.70
CA ASP A 103 -16.97 3.63 5.72
C ASP A 103 -15.78 3.01 6.48
N SER A 104 -15.55 1.70 6.37
CA SER A 104 -14.46 0.98 7.01
C SER A 104 -13.23 0.81 6.11
N ASP A 105 -13.25 1.34 4.89
CA ASP A 105 -12.11 1.27 3.97
C ASP A 105 -10.84 1.85 4.61
N SER A 106 -9.71 1.20 4.38
CA SER A 106 -8.40 1.60 4.93
C SER A 106 -8.02 3.03 4.54
N GLY A 107 -8.48 3.51 3.39
CA GLY A 107 -8.26 4.88 2.92
C GLY A 107 -8.71 5.95 3.93
N HIS A 108 -9.85 5.75 4.61
CA HIS A 108 -10.32 6.66 5.66
C HIS A 108 -9.36 6.71 6.86
N ILE A 109 -8.75 5.58 7.20
CA ILE A 109 -7.76 5.50 8.28
C ILE A 109 -6.50 6.29 7.90
N PHE A 110 -6.03 6.16 6.65
CA PHE A 110 -4.81 6.82 6.19
C PHE A 110 -4.98 8.32 6.00
N ILE A 111 -6.14 8.81 5.56
CA ILE A 111 -6.45 10.24 5.57
C ILE A 111 -6.43 10.82 6.99
N ARG A 112 -7.01 10.12 7.96
CA ARG A 112 -6.95 10.54 9.36
C ARG A 112 -5.52 10.58 9.88
N LYS A 113 -4.71 9.57 9.56
CA LYS A 113 -3.28 9.54 9.92
C LYS A 113 -2.49 10.71 9.35
N ILE A 114 -2.73 11.10 8.09
CA ILE A 114 -2.08 12.27 7.48
C ILE A 114 -2.38 13.54 8.26
N ARG A 115 -3.65 13.73 8.67
CA ARG A 115 -4.02 14.87 9.52
C ARG A 115 -3.18 14.92 10.80
N GLU A 116 -3.02 13.77 11.45
CA GLU A 116 -2.30 13.67 12.72
C GLU A 116 -0.79 13.87 12.55
N ILE A 117 -0.19 13.22 11.54
CA ILE A 117 1.25 13.19 11.32
C ILE A 117 1.77 14.50 10.71
N ALA A 118 1.06 15.01 9.70
CA ALA A 118 1.48 16.18 8.93
C ALA A 118 0.75 17.46 9.35
N ASN A 119 -0.18 17.38 10.32
CA ASN A 119 -1.01 18.49 10.78
C ASN A 119 -1.71 19.19 9.61
N ILE A 120 -2.38 18.40 8.74
CA ILE A 120 -3.12 18.91 7.61
C ILE A 120 -4.48 19.42 8.06
N PRO A 121 -4.90 20.63 7.65
CA PRO A 121 -6.22 21.17 7.99
C PRO A 121 -7.37 20.31 7.42
N GLN A 122 -8.46 20.17 8.18
CA GLN A 122 -9.62 19.38 7.78
C GLN A 122 -10.18 19.73 6.38
N PRO A 123 -10.27 21.01 5.94
CA PRO A 123 -10.79 21.34 4.61
C PRO A 123 -9.97 20.81 3.43
N GLN A 124 -8.75 20.33 3.67
CA GLN A 124 -7.90 19.73 2.64
C GLN A 124 -8.06 18.20 2.56
N LEU A 125 -8.79 17.61 3.48
CA LEU A 125 -9.11 16.19 3.49
C LEU A 125 -10.46 15.99 2.84
N VAL A 126 -10.46 15.52 1.61
CA VAL A 126 -11.67 15.38 0.78
C VAL A 126 -11.93 13.89 0.53
N GLY A 127 -13.12 13.43 0.81
CA GLY A 127 -13.55 12.07 0.48
C GLY A 127 -13.49 11.82 -1.02
N PHE A 128 -13.28 10.57 -1.43
CA PHE A 128 -13.20 10.26 -2.86
C PHE A 128 -14.50 10.64 -3.62
N ASP A 129 -15.65 10.42 -3.00
CA ASP A 129 -16.96 10.75 -3.59
C ASP A 129 -17.16 12.25 -3.80
N GLU A 130 -16.54 13.08 -2.95
CA GLU A 130 -16.62 14.53 -3.00
C GLU A 130 -15.53 15.14 -3.89
N LEU A 131 -14.46 14.40 -4.15
CA LEU A 131 -13.25 14.89 -4.81
C LEU A 131 -13.57 15.47 -6.21
N PHE A 132 -14.42 14.79 -6.97
CA PHE A 132 -14.83 15.24 -8.30
C PHE A 132 -15.47 16.63 -8.24
N ASN A 133 -16.50 16.78 -7.42
CA ASN A 133 -17.23 18.03 -7.28
C ASN A 133 -16.31 19.14 -6.75
N TYR A 134 -15.44 18.82 -5.81
CA TYR A 134 -14.47 19.76 -5.28
C TYR A 134 -13.54 20.30 -6.39
N LEU A 135 -12.99 19.42 -7.23
CA LEU A 135 -12.07 19.78 -8.30
C LEU A 135 -12.78 20.56 -9.44
N GLU A 136 -14.01 20.20 -9.77
CA GLU A 136 -14.79 20.90 -10.80
C GLU A 136 -15.15 22.33 -10.36
N HIS A 137 -15.55 22.53 -9.10
CA HIS A 137 -15.83 23.86 -8.55
C HIS A 137 -14.58 24.75 -8.44
N ASN A 138 -13.40 24.13 -8.30
CA ASN A 138 -12.12 24.84 -8.20
C ASN A 138 -11.30 24.78 -9.50
N SER A 139 -11.94 24.68 -10.62
CA SER A 139 -11.33 24.48 -11.95
C SER A 139 -10.48 25.65 -12.46
N SER A 140 -10.60 26.84 -11.85
CA SER A 140 -9.86 28.05 -12.26
C SER A 140 -8.35 27.97 -12.04
N ASN A 141 -7.89 27.13 -11.10
CA ASN A 141 -6.47 26.97 -10.77
C ASN A 141 -6.11 25.49 -10.68
N PRO A 142 -4.96 25.07 -11.21
CA PRO A 142 -4.47 23.71 -11.01
C PRO A 142 -4.29 23.38 -9.52
N ILE A 143 -4.87 22.26 -9.09
CA ILE A 143 -4.80 21.79 -7.70
C ILE A 143 -3.89 20.57 -7.64
N PRO A 144 -2.93 20.50 -6.70
CA PRO A 144 -2.18 19.30 -6.38
C PRO A 144 -3.02 18.38 -5.51
N VAL A 145 -3.22 17.14 -5.93
CA VAL A 145 -3.97 16.10 -5.22
C VAL A 145 -3.05 14.96 -4.85
N ILE A 146 -3.07 14.54 -3.60
CA ILE A 146 -2.33 13.39 -3.10
C ILE A 146 -3.35 12.33 -2.70
N LEU A 147 -3.33 11.19 -3.39
CA LEU A 147 -4.13 10.03 -3.09
C LEU A 147 -3.29 9.08 -2.23
N VAL A 148 -3.76 8.73 -1.04
CA VAL A 148 -3.05 7.85 -0.13
C VAL A 148 -3.69 6.47 -0.09
N ASP A 149 -2.87 5.47 0.23
CA ASP A 149 -3.32 4.09 0.36
C ASP A 149 -2.33 3.31 1.24
N ASP A 150 -2.72 2.14 1.71
CA ASP A 150 -1.84 1.25 2.47
C ASP A 150 -1.02 0.34 1.54
N ILE A 151 -1.67 -0.58 0.87
CA ILE A 151 -1.03 -1.60 0.04
C ILE A 151 -1.68 -1.67 -1.35
N VAL A 152 -0.83 -1.69 -2.37
CA VAL A 152 -1.24 -1.89 -3.76
C VAL A 152 -0.68 -3.21 -4.26
N GLY A 153 -1.56 -4.17 -4.52
CA GLY A 153 -1.21 -5.44 -5.15
C GLY A 153 -1.09 -5.32 -6.67
N SER A 154 -2.15 -5.69 -7.39
CA SER A 154 -2.21 -5.66 -8.86
C SER A 154 -2.32 -4.26 -9.47
N GLY A 155 -2.74 -3.26 -8.70
CA GLY A 155 -3.03 -1.91 -9.19
C GLY A 155 -4.39 -1.75 -9.90
N LEU A 156 -5.18 -2.82 -10.02
CA LEU A 156 -6.48 -2.79 -10.71
C LEU A 156 -7.48 -1.87 -10.02
N GLN A 157 -7.54 -1.89 -8.70
CA GLN A 157 -8.40 -1.01 -7.90
C GLN A 157 -8.12 0.48 -8.21
N CYS A 158 -6.86 0.87 -8.18
CA CYS A 158 -6.45 2.24 -8.52
C CYS A 158 -6.82 2.60 -9.98
N LYS A 159 -6.53 1.73 -10.95
CA LYS A 159 -6.90 1.92 -12.35
C LYS A 159 -8.40 2.05 -12.52
N THR A 160 -9.19 1.20 -11.86
CA THR A 160 -10.66 1.22 -11.92
C THR A 160 -11.18 2.54 -11.36
N ALA A 161 -10.74 2.96 -10.18
CA ALA A 161 -11.15 4.22 -9.57
C ALA A 161 -10.74 5.45 -10.42
N TRP A 162 -9.54 5.42 -11.02
CA TRP A 162 -9.04 6.49 -11.89
C TRP A 162 -9.87 6.69 -13.16
N CYS A 163 -10.41 5.59 -13.70
CA CYS A 163 -11.19 5.55 -14.94
C CYS A 163 -12.71 5.48 -14.68
N ALA A 164 -13.14 5.35 -13.42
CA ALA A 164 -14.56 5.28 -13.09
C ALA A 164 -15.27 6.60 -13.46
N GLN A 165 -16.49 6.45 -13.98
CA GLN A 165 -17.38 7.60 -14.18
C GLN A 165 -17.94 8.05 -12.83
N ILE A 166 -17.63 9.27 -12.45
CA ILE A 166 -18.05 9.91 -11.21
C ILE A 166 -18.66 11.29 -11.54
N GLY A 167 -19.39 11.86 -10.59
CA GLY A 167 -20.10 13.13 -10.79
C GLY A 167 -21.58 12.93 -11.15
N GLY A 168 -22.45 13.66 -10.50
CA GLY A 168 -23.92 13.51 -10.61
C GLY A 168 -24.48 13.72 -12.03
N THR A 169 -24.81 14.95 -12.40
CA THR A 169 -25.40 15.29 -13.73
C THR A 169 -24.36 15.31 -14.85
N ASN A 170 -23.09 15.58 -14.55
CA ASN A 170 -21.98 15.63 -15.51
C ASN A 170 -21.00 14.50 -15.24
N LEU A 171 -21.30 13.31 -15.72
CA LEU A 171 -20.42 12.15 -15.56
C LEU A 171 -19.07 12.37 -16.27
N SER A 172 -18.00 12.24 -15.53
CA SER A 172 -16.64 12.29 -16.04
C SER A 172 -15.73 11.37 -15.21
N THR A 173 -14.44 11.30 -15.52
CA THR A 173 -13.47 10.53 -14.77
C THR A 173 -12.44 11.45 -14.13
N LEU A 174 -11.78 11.01 -13.07
CA LEU A 174 -10.64 11.76 -12.49
C LEU A 174 -9.55 12.01 -13.55
N LYS A 175 -9.32 11.05 -14.45
CA LYS A 175 -8.42 11.19 -15.59
C LYS A 175 -8.76 12.41 -16.46
N VAL A 176 -10.02 12.53 -16.88
CA VAL A 176 -10.49 13.63 -17.73
C VAL A 176 -10.39 14.96 -17.01
N ILE A 177 -10.76 15.02 -15.73
CA ILE A 177 -10.65 16.24 -14.92
C ILE A 177 -9.19 16.67 -14.74
N ALA A 178 -8.30 15.73 -14.44
CA ALA A 178 -6.88 16.01 -14.32
C ALA A 178 -6.32 16.68 -15.58
N GLN A 179 -6.65 16.13 -16.74
CA GLN A 179 -6.22 16.68 -18.03
C GLN A 179 -6.87 18.03 -18.35
N LYS A 180 -8.21 18.12 -18.20
CA LYS A 180 -8.99 19.31 -18.57
C LYS A 180 -8.57 20.56 -17.78
N TYR A 181 -8.33 20.41 -16.48
CA TYR A 181 -8.02 21.52 -15.59
C TYR A 181 -6.55 21.57 -15.15
N ASN A 182 -5.73 20.68 -15.72
CA ASN A 182 -4.30 20.56 -15.40
C ASN A 182 -4.01 20.28 -13.91
N HIS A 183 -4.93 19.63 -13.20
CA HIS A 183 -4.69 19.17 -11.86
C HIS A 183 -3.60 18.10 -11.85
N LYS A 184 -2.75 18.08 -10.82
CA LYS A 184 -1.66 17.12 -10.69
C LYS A 184 -1.98 16.13 -9.58
N PHE A 185 -2.07 14.88 -9.94
CA PHE A 185 -2.35 13.79 -9.01
C PHE A 185 -1.10 12.98 -8.74
N VAL A 186 -0.87 12.72 -7.46
CA VAL A 186 0.18 11.81 -7.01
C VAL A 186 -0.45 10.72 -6.15
N TYR A 187 -0.30 9.48 -6.55
CA TYR A 187 -0.69 8.33 -5.77
C TYR A 187 0.47 7.93 -4.86
N ALA A 188 0.24 7.96 -3.57
CA ALA A 188 1.23 7.82 -2.52
C ALA A 188 0.91 6.64 -1.58
N PRO A 189 0.89 5.39 -2.08
CA PRO A 189 0.70 4.22 -1.24
C PRO A 189 1.91 3.99 -0.34
N LEU A 190 1.71 3.32 0.80
CA LEU A 190 2.83 2.90 1.65
C LEU A 190 3.64 1.82 0.96
N ILE A 191 2.96 0.81 0.45
CA ILE A 191 3.58 -0.34 -0.22
C ILE A 191 2.92 -0.53 -1.58
N ILE A 192 3.72 -0.79 -2.59
CA ILE A 192 3.22 -1.18 -3.90
C ILE A 192 4.00 -2.38 -4.43
N ASN A 193 3.27 -3.39 -4.92
CA ASN A 193 3.90 -4.48 -5.66
C ASN A 193 4.37 -3.98 -7.03
N LYS A 194 5.49 -4.49 -7.51
CA LYS A 194 6.09 -4.12 -8.81
C LYS A 194 5.10 -4.29 -9.97
N VAL A 195 4.28 -5.33 -9.95
CA VAL A 195 3.21 -5.55 -10.95
C VAL A 195 2.21 -4.40 -10.95
N GLY A 196 1.72 -4.00 -9.77
CA GLY A 196 0.80 -2.87 -9.64
C GLY A 196 1.43 -1.54 -10.03
N PHE A 197 2.70 -1.34 -9.66
CA PHE A 197 3.46 -0.15 -10.06
C PHE A 197 3.55 -0.02 -11.59
N ASP A 198 3.93 -1.09 -12.27
CA ASP A 198 4.07 -1.09 -13.72
C ASP A 198 2.72 -0.96 -14.44
N LEU A 199 1.66 -1.59 -13.91
CA LEU A 199 0.31 -1.44 -14.44
C LEU A 199 -0.16 0.01 -14.36
N ILE A 200 -0.08 0.64 -13.19
CA ILE A 200 -0.54 2.02 -13.00
C ILE A 200 0.30 2.97 -13.86
N LYS A 201 1.61 2.80 -13.89
CA LYS A 201 2.50 3.64 -14.72
C LYS A 201 2.18 3.55 -16.21
N ARG A 202 1.79 2.38 -16.70
CA ARG A 202 1.43 2.14 -18.10
C ARG A 202 0.04 2.67 -18.45
N ASP A 203 -0.96 2.38 -17.59
CA ASP A 203 -2.38 2.58 -17.91
C ASP A 203 -2.93 3.92 -17.37
N CYS A 204 -2.24 4.53 -16.41
CA CYS A 204 -2.61 5.80 -15.80
C CYS A 204 -1.41 6.78 -15.79
N PRO A 205 -0.83 7.12 -16.97
CA PRO A 205 0.41 7.90 -17.05
C PRO A 205 0.29 9.32 -16.49
N GLU A 206 -0.92 9.84 -16.32
CA GLU A 206 -1.19 11.14 -15.73
C GLU A 206 -1.16 11.11 -14.18
N LEU A 207 -1.21 9.91 -13.59
CA LEU A 207 -1.15 9.69 -12.17
C LEU A 207 0.30 9.39 -11.76
N PHE A 208 0.96 10.36 -11.15
CA PHE A 208 2.31 10.17 -10.65
C PHE A 208 2.33 9.19 -9.46
N LEU A 209 3.40 8.42 -9.32
CA LEU A 209 3.54 7.44 -8.25
C LEU A 209 4.63 7.87 -7.25
N SER A 210 4.29 7.82 -5.97
CA SER A 210 5.19 8.10 -4.86
C SER A 210 5.05 7.08 -3.73
N PRO A 211 5.30 5.79 -3.98
CA PRO A 211 5.25 4.78 -2.93
C PRO A 211 6.38 4.98 -1.92
N ALA A 212 6.17 4.62 -0.66
CA ALA A 212 7.26 4.56 0.31
C ALA A 212 8.13 3.31 0.08
N HIS A 213 7.52 2.22 -0.35
CA HIS A 213 8.22 0.96 -0.61
C HIS A 213 7.65 0.24 -1.84
N ILE A 214 8.54 -0.24 -2.71
CA ILE A 214 8.19 -1.07 -3.86
C ILE A 214 8.65 -2.49 -3.55
N ILE A 215 7.71 -3.45 -3.55
CA ILE A 215 7.99 -4.87 -3.35
C ILE A 215 8.10 -5.54 -4.70
N GLY A 216 9.24 -6.18 -4.96
CA GLY A 216 9.49 -6.93 -6.19
C GLY A 216 8.74 -8.27 -6.24
N GLU A 217 8.79 -8.91 -7.39
CA GLU A 217 8.14 -10.22 -7.60
C GLU A 217 8.81 -11.32 -6.78
N GLU A 218 10.07 -11.13 -6.39
CA GLU A 218 10.82 -12.03 -5.51
C GLU A 218 10.23 -12.17 -4.10
N TYR A 219 9.29 -11.32 -3.73
CA TYR A 219 8.53 -11.40 -2.47
C TYR A 219 7.11 -11.95 -2.65
N ASN A 220 6.72 -12.34 -3.86
CA ASN A 220 5.43 -12.95 -4.12
C ASN A 220 5.51 -14.46 -3.88
N LEU A 221 4.83 -14.95 -2.85
CA LEU A 221 4.81 -16.37 -2.47
C LEU A 221 4.38 -17.32 -3.61
N PHE A 222 3.62 -16.81 -4.59
CA PHE A 222 3.16 -17.59 -5.75
C PHE A 222 4.08 -17.50 -6.96
N ASN A 223 5.22 -16.81 -6.83
CA ASN A 223 6.25 -16.78 -7.86
C ASN A 223 7.32 -17.85 -7.57
N GLU A 224 7.67 -18.66 -8.57
CA GLU A 224 8.71 -19.69 -8.45
C GLU A 224 10.07 -19.14 -8.02
N ASN A 225 10.36 -17.87 -8.34
CA ASN A 225 11.58 -17.18 -7.95
C ASN A 225 11.47 -16.43 -6.61
N CYS A 226 10.40 -16.68 -5.83
CA CYS A 226 10.27 -16.06 -4.52
C CYS A 226 11.44 -16.45 -3.61
N ILE A 227 11.97 -15.45 -2.89
CA ILE A 227 13.08 -15.68 -1.95
C ILE A 227 12.74 -16.70 -0.86
N CYS A 228 11.45 -16.84 -0.55
CA CYS A 228 10.95 -17.83 0.39
C CYS A 228 11.26 -19.27 -0.07
N TRP A 229 11.23 -19.53 -1.38
CA TRP A 229 11.43 -20.85 -1.97
C TRP A 229 12.82 -21.06 -2.55
N ASN A 230 13.62 -20.01 -2.67
CA ASN A 230 14.93 -20.05 -3.32
C ASN A 230 16.01 -20.67 -2.44
N ASN A 231 15.69 -21.82 -1.85
CA ASN A 231 16.60 -22.66 -1.07
C ASN A 231 16.50 -24.09 -1.60
N ASP A 232 17.62 -24.62 -2.15
CA ASP A 232 17.69 -25.96 -2.75
C ASP A 232 17.11 -27.06 -1.85
N LYS A 233 17.27 -26.94 -0.54
CA LYS A 233 16.74 -27.91 0.42
C LYS A 233 15.21 -27.88 0.45
N ILE A 234 14.62 -26.71 0.40
CA ILE A 234 13.16 -26.51 0.47
C ILE A 234 12.50 -26.90 -0.85
N LEU A 235 13.08 -26.52 -2.00
CA LEU A 235 12.60 -26.93 -3.31
C LEU A 235 12.61 -28.46 -3.48
N ASN A 236 13.54 -29.17 -2.84
CA ASN A 236 13.59 -30.63 -2.84
C ASN A 236 12.57 -31.28 -1.91
N GLU A 237 12.27 -30.68 -0.78
CA GLU A 237 11.29 -31.20 0.20
C GLU A 237 9.85 -30.79 -0.16
N TYR A 238 9.67 -29.59 -0.72
CA TYR A 238 8.36 -29.00 -1.08
C TYR A 238 8.41 -28.46 -2.51
N PRO A 239 8.28 -29.34 -3.52
CA PRO A 239 8.26 -28.90 -4.91
C PRO A 239 7.08 -27.95 -5.14
N PHE A 240 7.29 -26.89 -5.90
CA PHE A 240 6.35 -25.80 -6.21
C PHE A 240 4.90 -26.25 -6.53
N GLY A 241 4.74 -27.47 -7.09
CA GLY A 241 3.43 -28.06 -7.34
C GLY A 241 2.55 -28.33 -6.09
N CYS A 242 3.15 -28.40 -4.90
CA CYS A 242 2.40 -28.57 -3.66
C CYS A 242 1.72 -27.28 -3.19
N LEU A 243 2.23 -26.10 -3.57
CA LEU A 243 1.65 -24.80 -3.22
C LEU A 243 0.39 -24.46 -4.02
N ILE A 244 0.20 -25.05 -5.19
CA ILE A 244 -1.00 -24.84 -6.03
C ILE A 244 -2.24 -25.52 -5.42
N ILE A 245 -2.05 -26.55 -4.57
CA ILE A 245 -3.14 -27.30 -3.95
C ILE A 245 -3.89 -26.49 -2.86
N PHE A 246 -3.29 -25.42 -2.34
CA PHE A 246 -3.93 -24.52 -1.37
C PHE A 246 -4.91 -23.51 -1.99
N TYR A 247 -5.18 -23.58 -3.31
CA TYR A 247 -6.03 -22.64 -4.05
C TYR A 247 -7.35 -23.24 -4.57
N GLU A 248 -7.63 -24.49 -4.30
CA GLU A 248 -8.95 -25.10 -4.52
C GLU A 248 -9.70 -25.28 -3.18
#